data_8726bdbad8265b2f5a67e58e3650bc0f
#
_entry.id   8726bdbad8265b2f5a67e58e3650bc0f
#
_cell.length_a   1.000
_cell.length_b   1.000
_cell.length_c   1.000
_cell.angle_alpha   90.00
_cell.angle_beta   90.00
_cell.angle_gamma   90.00
#
_symmetry.space_group_name_H-M   'P 1'
#
loop_
_entity.id
_entity.type
_entity.pdbx_description
1 polymer ?
#
loop_
_entity_poly.entity_id
_entity_poly.type
_entity_poly.pdbx_seq_one_letter_code
_entity_poly.pdbx_strand_id
1 'polypeptide(L)'
;MNLQKILDKWDIKCDINMLFSMWNESHRSYHTLGHLSDVIDQINDNKDSFIEKEYEMLLLTALFHDCVYDPMKNDNEEKSSEFFIQCCLDKSNPDISEIKQMILDTKSHKSSNRLSHIFNSFDMNIVERDFDQLLEWEKGIYHEFKEYGNDKYKEGRLRFLESLLDKYPNNADNLIKLISWVKNNY
;
A
#
# COMPACT_ATOMS: atom_id res chain seq x y z
N MET A 1 -10.08 5.24 -17.24
CA MET A 1 -10.66 5.93 -16.06
C MET A 1 -9.96 7.28 -15.86
N ASN A 2 -10.65 8.31 -15.37
CA ASN A 2 -10.04 9.62 -15.11
C ASN A 2 -10.06 9.88 -13.60
N LEU A 3 -8.93 9.63 -12.94
CA LEU A 3 -8.77 9.76 -11.48
C LEU A 3 -8.99 11.21 -10.99
N GLN A 4 -8.60 12.23 -11.79
CA GLN A 4 -8.88 13.62 -11.45
C GLN A 4 -10.39 13.90 -11.33
N LYS A 5 -11.23 13.30 -12.19
CA LYS A 5 -12.69 13.45 -12.07
C LYS A 5 -13.25 12.83 -10.78
N ILE A 6 -12.60 11.78 -10.24
CA ILE A 6 -13.00 11.20 -8.95
C ILE A 6 -12.63 12.17 -7.83
N LEU A 7 -11.41 12.71 -7.81
CA LEU A 7 -11.01 13.74 -6.85
C LEU A 7 -11.98 14.93 -6.87
N ASP A 8 -12.32 15.44 -8.08
CA ASP A 8 -13.25 16.57 -8.24
C ASP A 8 -14.66 16.24 -7.74
N LYS A 9 -15.18 15.03 -8.05
CA LYS A 9 -16.51 14.54 -7.62
C LYS A 9 -16.62 14.45 -6.08
N TRP A 10 -15.52 14.11 -5.42
CA TRP A 10 -15.45 13.97 -3.96
C TRP A 10 -15.00 15.25 -3.25
N ASP A 11 -14.95 16.38 -3.96
CA ASP A 11 -14.48 17.68 -3.44
C ASP A 11 -13.09 17.60 -2.78
N ILE A 12 -12.20 16.79 -3.36
CA ILE A 12 -10.81 16.63 -2.92
C ILE A 12 -9.95 17.57 -3.76
N LYS A 13 -9.40 18.61 -3.13
CA LYS A 13 -8.57 19.63 -3.77
C LYS A 13 -7.12 19.17 -3.84
N CYS A 14 -6.87 18.26 -4.76
CA CYS A 14 -5.55 17.72 -5.05
C CYS A 14 -5.38 17.56 -6.56
N ASP A 15 -4.21 17.93 -7.08
CA ASP A 15 -3.84 17.68 -8.48
C ASP A 15 -3.29 16.24 -8.59
N ILE A 16 -3.85 15.46 -9.51
CA ILE A 16 -3.41 14.07 -9.73
C ILE A 16 -1.93 13.99 -10.14
N ASN A 17 -1.41 14.99 -10.85
CA ASN A 17 0.02 15.00 -11.23
C ASN A 17 0.91 15.25 -9.99
N MET A 18 0.43 16.02 -9.02
CA MET A 18 1.13 16.19 -7.75
C MET A 18 1.19 14.84 -6.99
N LEU A 19 0.07 14.13 -6.89
CA LEU A 19 0.05 12.78 -6.29
C LEU A 19 1.02 11.85 -7.02
N PHE A 20 0.98 11.79 -8.34
CA PHE A 20 1.91 10.95 -9.11
C PHE A 20 3.37 11.33 -8.91
N SER A 21 3.68 12.62 -8.72
CA SER A 21 5.06 13.02 -8.39
C SER A 21 5.50 12.55 -7.01
N MET A 22 4.59 12.51 -6.02
CA MET A 22 4.87 11.94 -4.70
C MET A 22 5.15 10.42 -4.77
N TRP A 23 4.41 9.69 -5.61
CA TRP A 23 4.64 8.27 -5.86
C TRP A 23 5.90 7.98 -6.70
N ASN A 24 6.51 8.99 -7.31
CA ASN A 24 7.68 8.87 -8.18
C ASN A 24 8.95 9.47 -7.56
N GLU A 25 9.01 9.61 -6.24
CA GLU A 25 10.19 10.11 -5.55
C GLU A 25 11.37 9.14 -5.69
N SER A 26 12.59 9.69 -5.83
CA SER A 26 13.79 8.91 -6.19
C SER A 26 14.27 7.90 -5.14
N HIS A 27 13.81 8.01 -3.90
CA HIS A 27 14.14 7.07 -2.81
C HIS A 27 13.26 5.82 -2.82
N ARG A 28 12.16 5.82 -3.58
CA ARG A 28 11.23 4.69 -3.72
C ARG A 28 11.77 3.65 -4.70
N SER A 29 11.58 2.40 -4.41
CA SER A 29 11.97 1.29 -5.28
C SER A 29 10.87 0.25 -5.46
N TYR A 30 10.07 0.01 -4.42
CA TYR A 30 8.86 -0.81 -4.46
C TYR A 30 7.59 0.07 -4.38
N HIS A 31 7.51 0.99 -3.40
CA HIS A 31 6.35 1.87 -3.20
C HIS A 31 6.31 3.00 -4.25
N THR A 32 6.18 2.63 -5.51
CA THR A 32 6.25 3.49 -6.70
C THR A 32 4.90 3.56 -7.43
N LEU A 33 4.85 4.32 -8.53
CA LEU A 33 3.71 4.29 -9.47
C LEU A 33 3.40 2.88 -9.99
N GLY A 34 4.39 1.97 -10.02
CA GLY A 34 4.17 0.56 -10.37
C GLY A 34 3.26 -0.13 -9.37
N HIS A 35 3.59 -0.03 -8.07
CA HIS A 35 2.74 -0.57 -7.00
C HIS A 35 1.34 0.07 -7.00
N LEU A 36 1.26 1.40 -7.13
CA LEU A 36 -0.03 2.10 -7.24
C LEU A 36 -0.87 1.56 -8.42
N SER A 37 -0.23 1.35 -9.58
CA SER A 37 -0.91 0.79 -10.76
C SER A 37 -1.45 -0.62 -10.48
N ASP A 38 -0.63 -1.48 -9.87
CA ASP A 38 -1.02 -2.85 -9.53
C ASP A 38 -2.25 -2.89 -8.60
N VAL A 39 -2.30 -2.03 -7.59
CA VAL A 39 -3.45 -1.90 -6.69
C VAL A 39 -4.69 -1.40 -7.44
N ILE A 40 -4.54 -0.36 -8.27
CA ILE A 40 -5.63 0.20 -9.08
C ILE A 40 -6.17 -0.84 -10.08
N ASP A 41 -5.30 -1.62 -10.71
CA ASP A 41 -5.70 -2.67 -11.65
C ASP A 41 -6.52 -3.75 -10.95
N GLN A 42 -6.13 -4.19 -9.75
CA GLN A 42 -6.92 -5.13 -8.95
C GLN A 42 -8.31 -4.56 -8.56
N ILE A 43 -8.39 -3.28 -8.19
CA ILE A 43 -9.67 -2.61 -7.92
C ILE A 43 -10.54 -2.60 -9.19
N ASN A 44 -9.95 -2.32 -10.36
CA ASN A 44 -10.65 -2.31 -11.65
C ASN A 44 -11.16 -3.69 -12.05
N ASP A 45 -10.33 -4.72 -11.89
CA ASP A 45 -10.67 -6.11 -12.23
C ASP A 45 -11.82 -6.65 -11.37
N ASN A 46 -11.99 -6.10 -10.18
CA ASN A 46 -13.07 -6.47 -9.24
C ASN A 46 -14.22 -5.45 -9.20
N LYS A 47 -14.27 -4.49 -10.12
CA LYS A 47 -15.22 -3.37 -10.10
C LYS A 47 -16.68 -3.80 -9.95
N ASP A 48 -17.09 -4.86 -10.62
CA ASP A 48 -18.47 -5.35 -10.60
C ASP A 48 -18.89 -5.91 -9.23
N SER A 49 -17.94 -6.10 -8.30
CA SER A 49 -18.20 -6.53 -6.91
C SER A 49 -18.54 -5.37 -5.97
N PHE A 50 -18.48 -4.13 -6.45
CA PHE A 50 -18.66 -2.92 -5.67
C PHE A 50 -19.78 -2.04 -6.21
N ILE A 51 -20.49 -1.35 -5.32
CA ILE A 51 -21.28 -0.19 -5.76
C ILE A 51 -20.32 0.95 -6.13
N GLU A 52 -20.79 1.87 -6.97
CA GLU A 52 -19.95 2.97 -7.49
C GLU A 52 -19.18 3.72 -6.38
N LYS A 53 -19.87 4.02 -5.28
CA LYS A 53 -19.27 4.72 -4.13
C LYS A 53 -18.11 3.92 -3.51
N GLU A 54 -18.28 2.65 -3.25
CA GLU A 54 -17.23 1.78 -2.67
C GLU A 54 -16.02 1.66 -3.60
N TYR A 55 -16.27 1.50 -4.91
CA TYR A 55 -15.23 1.48 -5.92
C TYR A 55 -14.41 2.77 -5.92
N GLU A 56 -15.06 3.94 -5.85
CA GLU A 56 -14.37 5.23 -5.77
C GLU A 56 -13.60 5.41 -4.45
N MET A 57 -14.15 4.96 -3.32
CA MET A 57 -13.46 4.97 -2.03
C MET A 57 -12.18 4.12 -2.06
N LEU A 58 -12.22 2.93 -2.66
CA LEU A 58 -11.03 2.09 -2.83
C LEU A 58 -9.97 2.77 -3.70
N LEU A 59 -10.37 3.43 -4.80
CA LEU A 59 -9.44 4.19 -5.66
C LEU A 59 -8.82 5.39 -4.94
N LEU A 60 -9.61 6.12 -4.13
CA LEU A 60 -9.10 7.21 -3.32
C LEU A 60 -8.12 6.69 -2.26
N THR A 61 -8.43 5.57 -1.62
CA THR A 61 -7.49 4.92 -0.70
C THR A 61 -6.19 4.55 -1.40
N ALA A 62 -6.27 3.96 -2.61
CA ALA A 62 -5.08 3.61 -3.40
C ALA A 62 -4.21 4.83 -3.71
N LEU A 63 -4.81 5.95 -4.11
CA LEU A 63 -4.07 7.18 -4.42
C LEU A 63 -3.32 7.75 -3.22
N PHE A 64 -3.88 7.59 -2.01
CA PHE A 64 -3.38 8.30 -0.84
C PHE A 64 -2.66 7.42 0.19
N HIS A 65 -2.78 6.06 0.20
CA HIS A 65 -2.28 5.25 1.33
C HIS A 65 -0.78 5.41 1.60
N ASP A 66 0.03 5.49 0.56
CA ASP A 66 1.49 5.66 0.63
C ASP A 66 1.98 6.91 -0.11
N CYS A 67 1.11 7.93 -0.31
CA CYS A 67 1.52 9.14 -1.02
C CYS A 67 2.61 9.93 -0.26
N VAL A 68 2.61 9.90 1.06
CA VAL A 68 3.72 10.37 1.89
C VAL A 68 4.52 9.16 2.35
N TYR A 69 5.78 9.07 1.95
CA TYR A 69 6.60 7.91 2.23
C TYR A 69 8.06 8.28 2.51
N ASP A 70 8.53 7.96 3.69
CA ASP A 70 9.93 8.03 4.11
C ASP A 70 10.27 6.72 4.83
N PRO A 71 11.09 5.83 4.24
CA PRO A 71 11.39 4.53 4.84
C PRO A 71 12.09 4.63 6.20
N MET A 72 12.66 5.81 6.53
CA MET A 72 13.28 6.06 7.84
C MET A 72 12.29 6.52 8.91
N LYS A 73 11.01 6.61 8.59
CA LYS A 73 9.91 7.01 9.49
C LYS A 73 8.95 5.85 9.73
N ASN A 74 8.19 5.98 10.81
CA ASN A 74 7.17 5.00 11.19
C ASN A 74 5.76 5.61 11.26
N ASP A 75 5.58 6.80 10.66
CA ASP A 75 4.33 7.56 10.65
C ASP A 75 3.86 7.91 9.22
N ASN A 76 4.27 7.11 8.22
CA ASN A 76 3.95 7.34 6.81
C ASN A 76 2.44 7.30 6.55
N GLU A 77 1.74 6.31 7.10
CA GLU A 77 0.31 6.14 6.95
C GLU A 77 -0.47 7.26 7.66
N GLU A 78 0.00 7.69 8.83
CA GLU A 78 -0.55 8.83 9.53
C GLU A 78 -0.38 10.11 8.69
N LYS A 79 0.81 10.34 8.10
CA LYS A 79 1.09 11.50 7.26
C LYS A 79 0.31 11.46 5.94
N SER A 80 0.18 10.30 5.33
CA SER A 80 -0.67 10.07 4.15
C SER A 80 -2.14 10.39 4.46
N SER A 81 -2.64 9.90 5.59
CA SER A 81 -4.01 10.18 6.04
C SER A 81 -4.24 11.65 6.39
N GLU A 82 -3.27 12.32 7.02
CA GLU A 82 -3.31 13.76 7.31
C GLU A 82 -3.33 14.55 6.00
N PHE A 83 -2.50 14.19 5.03
CA PHE A 83 -2.46 14.84 3.72
C PHE A 83 -3.78 14.66 2.97
N PHE A 84 -4.35 13.44 2.95
CA PHE A 84 -5.68 13.20 2.39
C PHE A 84 -6.73 14.15 3.00
N ILE A 85 -6.80 14.24 4.34
CA ILE A 85 -7.76 15.12 5.04
C ILE A 85 -7.51 16.60 4.74
N GLN A 86 -6.26 17.01 4.54
CA GLN A 86 -5.97 18.41 4.15
C GLN A 86 -6.54 18.75 2.78
N CYS A 87 -6.54 17.79 1.85
CA CYS A 87 -7.10 17.95 0.51
C CYS A 87 -8.65 17.96 0.49
N CYS A 88 -9.33 17.38 1.49
CA CYS A 88 -10.78 17.31 1.53
C CYS A 88 -11.43 18.63 1.96
N LEU A 89 -12.46 19.10 1.22
CA LEU A 89 -13.27 20.28 1.59
C LEU A 89 -14.26 19.95 2.70
N ASP A 90 -15.01 18.86 2.58
CA ASP A 90 -15.95 18.40 3.62
C ASP A 90 -15.34 17.30 4.47
N LYS A 91 -14.71 17.69 5.55
CA LYS A 91 -14.09 16.78 6.53
C LYS A 91 -15.10 16.09 7.45
N SER A 92 -16.37 16.51 7.42
CA SER A 92 -17.45 15.95 8.25
C SER A 92 -18.15 14.77 7.56
N ASN A 93 -17.90 14.56 6.28
CA ASN A 93 -18.46 13.44 5.53
C ASN A 93 -17.96 12.10 6.11
N PRO A 94 -18.86 11.19 6.54
CA PRO A 94 -18.47 9.90 7.13
C PRO A 94 -17.67 9.03 6.16
N ASP A 95 -17.89 9.12 4.85
CA ASP A 95 -17.14 8.37 3.85
C ASP A 95 -15.67 8.84 3.81
N ILE A 96 -15.39 10.13 4.01
CA ILE A 96 -14.01 10.66 4.13
C ILE A 96 -13.33 10.09 5.39
N SER A 97 -14.07 9.97 6.49
CA SER A 97 -13.53 9.34 7.70
C SER A 97 -13.23 7.86 7.51
N GLU A 98 -14.04 7.15 6.72
CA GLU A 98 -13.81 5.75 6.38
C GLU A 98 -12.57 5.58 5.48
N ILE A 99 -12.40 6.40 4.43
CA ILE A 99 -11.20 6.40 3.59
C ILE A 99 -9.95 6.69 4.43
N LYS A 100 -10.00 7.69 5.31
CA LYS A 100 -8.91 7.96 6.25
C LYS A 100 -8.55 6.74 7.07
N GLN A 101 -9.55 6.04 7.60
CA GLN A 101 -9.32 4.83 8.41
C GLN A 101 -8.71 3.70 7.57
N MET A 102 -9.16 3.51 6.32
CA MET A 102 -8.55 2.53 5.41
C MET A 102 -7.07 2.82 5.15
N ILE A 103 -6.69 4.09 4.97
CA ILE A 103 -5.29 4.51 4.84
C ILE A 103 -4.50 4.12 6.12
N LEU A 104 -5.03 4.40 7.31
CA LEU A 104 -4.37 4.06 8.57
C LEU A 104 -4.24 2.54 8.80
N ASP A 105 -5.20 1.76 8.30
CA ASP A 105 -5.23 0.31 8.46
C ASP A 105 -4.12 -0.40 7.66
N THR A 106 -3.58 0.23 6.59
CA THR A 106 -2.46 -0.32 5.81
C THR A 106 -1.18 -0.46 6.64
N LYS A 107 -0.98 0.37 7.66
CA LYS A 107 0.18 0.31 8.56
C LYS A 107 0.42 -1.06 9.18
N SER A 108 -0.62 -1.74 9.58
CA SER A 108 -0.53 -3.05 10.22
C SER A 108 -1.29 -4.14 9.45
N HIS A 109 -1.95 -3.77 8.37
CA HIS A 109 -2.88 -4.59 7.59
C HIS A 109 -3.95 -5.26 8.49
N LYS A 110 -4.37 -4.52 9.54
CA LYS A 110 -5.48 -4.90 10.41
C LYS A 110 -6.71 -4.10 10.01
N SER A 111 -7.66 -4.78 9.41
CA SER A 111 -8.83 -4.16 8.83
C SER A 111 -9.87 -3.79 9.89
N SER A 112 -10.34 -2.55 9.87
CA SER A 112 -11.42 -2.04 10.74
C SER A 112 -12.82 -2.35 10.21
N ASN A 113 -12.96 -2.55 8.90
CA ASN A 113 -14.23 -2.84 8.24
C ASN A 113 -14.03 -3.68 6.94
N ARG A 114 -15.13 -3.96 6.22
CA ARG A 114 -15.11 -4.77 4.99
C ARG A 114 -14.26 -4.16 3.87
N LEU A 115 -14.38 -2.86 3.60
CA LEU A 115 -13.62 -2.21 2.53
C LEU A 115 -12.13 -2.16 2.87
N SER A 116 -11.77 -1.89 4.13
CA SER A 116 -10.39 -1.97 4.61
C SER A 116 -9.82 -3.38 4.43
N HIS A 117 -10.61 -4.44 4.70
CA HIS A 117 -10.16 -5.81 4.46
C HIS A 117 -9.87 -6.08 2.99
N ILE A 118 -10.75 -5.64 2.11
CA ILE A 118 -10.59 -5.79 0.66
C ILE A 118 -9.36 -4.99 0.19
N PHE A 119 -9.23 -3.73 0.62
CA PHE A 119 -8.09 -2.89 0.25
C PHE A 119 -6.76 -3.52 0.68
N ASN A 120 -6.64 -3.95 1.94
CA ASN A 120 -5.45 -4.61 2.43
C ASN A 120 -5.11 -5.90 1.67
N SER A 121 -6.12 -6.63 1.14
CA SER A 121 -5.87 -7.81 0.30
C SER A 121 -5.30 -7.43 -1.07
N PHE A 122 -5.68 -6.29 -1.63
CA PHE A 122 -5.12 -5.78 -2.88
C PHE A 122 -3.70 -5.24 -2.68
N ASP A 123 -3.48 -4.48 -1.63
CA ASP A 123 -2.17 -3.92 -1.26
C ASP A 123 -1.13 -5.02 -1.02
N MET A 124 -1.53 -6.07 -0.31
CA MET A 124 -0.68 -7.23 0.01
C MET A 124 -0.72 -8.37 -1.01
N ASN A 125 -1.33 -8.18 -2.19
CA ASN A 125 -1.44 -9.24 -3.21
C ASN A 125 -0.07 -9.76 -3.70
N ILE A 126 0.98 -8.95 -3.61
CA ILE A 126 2.35 -9.38 -3.92
C ILE A 126 2.75 -10.65 -3.16
N VAL A 127 2.24 -10.84 -1.94
CA VAL A 127 2.54 -12.00 -1.09
C VAL A 127 2.02 -13.32 -1.68
N GLU A 128 1.04 -13.27 -2.58
CA GLU A 128 0.46 -14.44 -3.24
C GLU A 128 1.11 -14.77 -4.59
N ARG A 129 2.13 -14.00 -5.00
CA ARG A 129 2.84 -14.16 -6.26
C ARG A 129 3.89 -15.27 -6.19
N ASP A 130 4.44 -15.63 -7.37
CA ASP A 130 5.52 -16.59 -7.47
C ASP A 130 6.82 -16.09 -6.82
N PHE A 131 7.79 -17.00 -6.70
CA PHE A 131 9.04 -16.70 -6.00
C PHE A 131 9.85 -15.59 -6.69
N ASP A 132 9.85 -15.52 -8.01
CA ASP A 132 10.64 -14.52 -8.74
C ASP A 132 10.06 -13.10 -8.49
N GLN A 133 8.74 -12.96 -8.49
CA GLN A 133 8.05 -11.72 -8.16
C GLN A 133 8.25 -11.33 -6.69
N LEU A 134 8.18 -12.30 -5.76
CA LEU A 134 8.51 -12.08 -4.34
C LEU A 134 9.97 -11.64 -4.15
N LEU A 135 10.89 -12.18 -4.93
CA LEU A 135 12.31 -11.80 -4.85
C LEU A 135 12.54 -10.38 -5.36
N GLU A 136 11.87 -9.96 -6.43
CA GLU A 136 11.94 -8.58 -6.91
C GLU A 136 11.31 -7.60 -5.91
N TRP A 137 10.19 -7.96 -5.31
CA TRP A 137 9.60 -7.20 -4.19
C TRP A 137 10.60 -7.02 -3.05
N GLU A 138 11.24 -8.11 -2.59
CA GLU A 138 12.22 -8.09 -1.52
C GLU A 138 13.40 -7.16 -1.84
N LYS A 139 13.94 -7.23 -3.06
CA LYS A 139 15.03 -6.34 -3.48
C LYS A 139 14.61 -4.88 -3.48
N GLY A 140 13.37 -4.59 -3.91
CA GLY A 140 12.80 -3.25 -3.87
C GLY A 140 12.71 -2.72 -2.44
N ILE A 141 12.14 -3.50 -1.53
CA ILE A 141 12.03 -3.16 -0.10
C ILE A 141 13.43 -2.97 0.52
N TYR A 142 14.37 -3.90 0.27
CA TYR A 142 15.74 -3.74 0.76
C TYR A 142 16.38 -2.43 0.30
N HIS A 143 16.18 -2.05 -0.97
CA HIS A 143 16.74 -0.81 -1.51
C HIS A 143 16.20 0.43 -0.78
N GLU A 144 14.92 0.44 -0.43
CA GLU A 144 14.31 1.52 0.35
C GLU A 144 14.84 1.59 1.79
N PHE A 145 15.02 0.44 2.42
CA PHE A 145 15.40 0.34 3.84
C PHE A 145 16.91 0.16 4.10
N LYS A 146 17.76 0.21 3.06
CA LYS A 146 19.20 -0.06 3.17
C LYS A 146 19.95 0.83 4.18
N GLU A 147 19.43 2.02 4.46
CA GLU A 147 20.05 2.95 5.42
C GLU A 147 19.98 2.48 6.88
N TYR A 148 19.10 1.52 7.20
CA TYR A 148 19.09 0.86 8.51
C TYR A 148 20.29 -0.03 8.76
N GLY A 149 21.01 -0.41 7.69
CA GLY A 149 22.09 -1.41 7.73
C GLY A 149 21.56 -2.85 7.71
N ASN A 150 22.35 -3.75 7.15
CA ASN A 150 21.94 -5.12 6.85
C ASN A 150 21.37 -5.88 8.05
N ASP A 151 22.03 -5.82 9.21
CA ASP A 151 21.62 -6.60 10.39
C ASP A 151 20.22 -6.20 10.89
N LYS A 152 19.98 -4.88 11.02
CA LYS A 152 18.68 -4.38 11.49
C LYS A 152 17.57 -4.63 10.46
N TYR A 153 17.87 -4.40 9.18
CA TYR A 153 16.94 -4.70 8.08
C TYR A 153 16.54 -6.18 8.12
N LYS A 154 17.53 -7.07 8.09
CA LYS A 154 17.34 -8.51 8.13
C LYS A 154 16.49 -8.97 9.31
N GLU A 155 16.79 -8.51 10.52
CA GLU A 155 16.03 -8.86 11.71
C GLU A 155 14.56 -8.45 11.60
N GLY A 156 14.30 -7.20 11.17
CA GLY A 156 12.94 -6.69 10.99
C GLY A 156 12.20 -7.42 9.86
N ARG A 157 12.88 -7.64 8.74
CA ARG A 157 12.30 -8.28 7.57
C ARG A 157 11.93 -9.74 7.80
N LEU A 158 12.80 -10.49 8.48
CA LEU A 158 12.51 -11.88 8.82
C LEU A 158 11.28 -11.99 9.73
N ARG A 159 11.18 -11.15 10.79
CA ARG A 159 9.98 -11.12 11.63
C ARG A 159 8.71 -10.85 10.84
N PHE A 160 8.77 -9.90 9.90
CA PHE A 160 7.65 -9.56 9.04
C PHE A 160 7.27 -10.76 8.14
N LEU A 161 8.22 -11.33 7.39
CA LEU A 161 7.97 -12.44 6.49
C LEU A 161 7.46 -13.70 7.23
N GLU A 162 8.02 -14.00 8.40
CA GLU A 162 7.56 -15.10 9.23
C GLU A 162 6.10 -14.89 9.71
N SER A 163 5.69 -13.64 9.96
CA SER A 163 4.31 -13.32 10.33
C SER A 163 3.29 -13.52 9.19
N LEU A 164 3.76 -13.63 7.95
CA LEU A 164 2.90 -13.85 6.78
C LEU A 164 2.56 -15.34 6.57
N LEU A 165 3.36 -16.26 7.10
CA LEU A 165 3.17 -17.70 6.86
C LEU A 165 1.79 -18.21 7.27
N ASP A 166 1.31 -17.78 8.44
CA ASP A 166 -0.02 -18.16 8.93
C ASP A 166 -1.16 -17.45 8.18
N LYS A 167 -0.88 -16.25 7.64
CA LYS A 167 -1.87 -15.45 6.90
C LYS A 167 -2.04 -15.93 5.45
N TYR A 168 -0.96 -16.44 4.84
CA TYR A 168 -0.90 -16.85 3.44
C TYR A 168 -0.44 -18.31 3.28
N PRO A 169 -1.19 -19.29 3.84
CA PRO A 169 -0.77 -20.70 3.84
C PRO A 169 -0.65 -21.29 2.43
N ASN A 170 -1.42 -20.76 1.46
CA ASN A 170 -1.38 -21.24 0.08
C ASN A 170 -0.08 -20.87 -0.65
N ASN A 171 0.67 -19.87 -0.17
CA ASN A 171 1.96 -19.48 -0.74
C ASN A 171 3.12 -19.65 0.27
N ALA A 172 2.93 -20.42 1.31
CA ALA A 172 3.92 -20.63 2.36
C ALA A 172 5.26 -21.16 1.83
N ASP A 173 5.25 -22.04 0.83
CA ASP A 173 6.48 -22.59 0.22
C ASP A 173 7.35 -21.50 -0.42
N ASN A 174 6.75 -20.54 -1.15
CA ASN A 174 7.48 -19.43 -1.75
C ASN A 174 7.96 -18.42 -0.68
N LEU A 175 7.16 -18.19 0.36
CA LEU A 175 7.56 -17.36 1.49
C LEU A 175 8.74 -17.97 2.27
N ILE A 176 8.73 -19.29 2.49
CA ILE A 176 9.85 -20.01 3.13
C ILE A 176 11.13 -19.92 2.29
N LYS A 177 11.03 -20.04 0.96
CA LYS A 177 12.16 -19.80 0.05
C LYS A 177 12.70 -18.39 0.17
N LEU A 178 11.79 -17.39 0.22
CA LEU A 178 12.18 -15.98 0.37
C LEU A 178 12.86 -15.73 1.73
N ILE A 179 12.31 -16.25 2.82
CA ILE A 179 12.91 -16.19 4.17
C ILE A 179 14.32 -16.79 4.15
N SER A 180 14.48 -17.95 3.51
CA SER A 180 15.81 -18.58 3.36
C SER A 180 16.77 -17.71 2.55
N TRP A 181 16.28 -17.09 1.47
CA TRP A 181 17.08 -16.19 0.66
C TRP A 181 17.53 -14.95 1.46
N VAL A 182 16.63 -14.30 2.21
CA VAL A 182 16.95 -13.15 3.08
C VAL A 182 18.00 -13.53 4.14
N LYS A 183 17.88 -14.71 4.76
CA LYS A 183 18.85 -15.22 5.76
C LYS A 183 20.28 -15.34 5.20
N ASN A 184 20.41 -15.64 3.91
CA ASN A 184 21.70 -15.95 3.28
C ASN A 184 22.32 -14.77 2.51
N ASN A 185 21.56 -13.71 2.20
CA ASN A 185 22.02 -12.64 1.31
C ASN A 185 22.17 -11.28 2.01
N TYR A 186 21.60 -11.11 3.18
CA TYR A 186 21.77 -9.93 4.05
C TYR A 186 22.29 -10.34 5.44
#